data_6a318807906c52f4c335ef909dac1999
#
_entry.id   6a318807906c52f4c335ef909dac1999
#
_cell.length_a   1.000
_cell.length_b   1.000
_cell.length_c   1.000
_cell.angle_alpha   90.00
_cell.angle_beta   90.00
_cell.angle_gamma   90.00
#
_symmetry.space_group_name_H-M   'P 1'
#
loop_
_entity.id
_entity.type
_entity.pdbx_description
1 polymer ?
#
loop_
_entity_poly.entity_id
_entity_poly.type
_entity_poly.pdbx_seq_one_letter_code
_entity_poly.pdbx_strand_id
1 'polypeptide(L)'
;MPSVPNLPDVVLWSIPAFLLLTVLEMVSYRLHPEEPDSPVAGYEAKDAATSISMGLGSLFFDALWKIPIVAVYSAVYALTPLRIPVEWWTLLPMLLAQDFFYYWSHRGHHVIRILWACHVVHHSSRKFNLTTALRQPWTSLTGWPFYLPLILLGMHPAVLAFCHSANLVYQFWIHTERIGRLPGPVEYVFNTPSHHRVHHASQGSYLDRNFGGILIVWDRLFGSFAPETEPCVYGLTKNIDTYNPLRVATHEYAAIARDLRAARDWREAAGRLFRGPGWQPPEPGPALGPASTACTASGTVPGASRTAGAAEPAGTAEGAGPTGPDPSVSAAS
;
A
#
# COMPACT_ATOMS: atom_id res chain seq x y z
N MET A 1 -24.67 16.56 26.91
CA MET A 1 -23.86 15.84 25.90
C MET A 1 -24.68 15.83 24.62
N PRO A 2 -24.14 16.14 23.44
CA PRO A 2 -24.88 15.96 22.21
C PRO A 2 -25.31 14.50 22.09
N SER A 3 -26.54 14.26 21.60
CA SER A 3 -27.07 12.90 21.41
C SER A 3 -26.18 12.14 20.43
N VAL A 4 -25.87 10.88 20.73
CA VAL A 4 -25.17 10.00 19.80
C VAL A 4 -26.07 9.80 18.57
N PRO A 5 -25.59 10.08 17.34
CA PRO A 5 -26.37 9.87 16.13
C PRO A 5 -26.79 8.42 15.98
N ASN A 6 -28.08 8.18 15.70
CA ASN A 6 -28.57 6.83 15.41
C ASN A 6 -28.27 6.47 13.95
N LEU A 7 -27.10 5.92 13.69
CA LEU A 7 -26.65 5.50 12.37
C LEU A 7 -26.62 3.96 12.29
N PRO A 8 -27.00 3.37 11.15
CA PRO A 8 -27.00 1.92 11.01
C PRO A 8 -25.58 1.35 11.00
N ASP A 9 -25.41 0.11 11.46
CA ASP A 9 -24.17 -0.65 11.26
C ASP A 9 -24.13 -1.18 9.82
N VAL A 10 -23.46 -0.40 8.96
CA VAL A 10 -23.42 -0.67 7.50
C VAL A 10 -22.74 -2.00 7.21
N VAL A 11 -21.68 -2.36 7.97
CA VAL A 11 -20.96 -3.62 7.78
C VAL A 11 -21.86 -4.79 8.12
N LEU A 12 -22.55 -4.76 9.27
CA LEU A 12 -23.46 -5.83 9.68
C LEU A 12 -24.56 -6.05 8.63
N TRP A 13 -25.16 -4.97 8.14
CA TRP A 13 -26.19 -5.03 7.12
C TRP A 13 -25.68 -5.52 5.76
N SER A 14 -24.38 -5.38 5.48
CA SER A 14 -23.77 -5.82 4.23
C SER A 14 -23.32 -7.27 4.23
N ILE A 15 -23.25 -7.95 5.38
CA ILE A 15 -22.79 -9.35 5.48
C ILE A 15 -23.57 -10.29 4.54
N PRO A 16 -24.92 -10.27 4.46
CA PRO A 16 -25.64 -11.15 3.55
C PRO A 16 -25.25 -10.92 2.07
N ALA A 17 -25.05 -9.65 1.67
CA ALA A 17 -24.60 -9.31 0.33
C ALA A 17 -23.17 -9.78 0.07
N PHE A 18 -22.26 -9.66 1.03
CA PHE A 18 -20.89 -10.16 0.92
C PHE A 18 -20.84 -11.68 0.72
N LEU A 19 -21.63 -12.43 1.50
CA LEU A 19 -21.74 -13.88 1.36
C LEU A 19 -22.32 -14.26 -0.01
N LEU A 20 -23.39 -13.61 -0.42
CA LEU A 20 -24.00 -13.85 -1.73
C LEU A 20 -23.03 -13.56 -2.87
N LEU A 21 -22.36 -12.41 -2.87
CA LEU A 21 -21.41 -12.04 -3.92
C LEU A 21 -20.21 -13.00 -3.96
N THR A 22 -19.70 -13.42 -2.82
CA THR A 22 -18.61 -14.43 -2.74
C THR A 22 -19.05 -15.76 -3.34
N VAL A 23 -20.26 -16.23 -3.01
CA VAL A 23 -20.80 -17.47 -3.58
C VAL A 23 -21.01 -17.33 -5.09
N LEU A 24 -21.58 -16.21 -5.56
CA LEU A 24 -21.78 -15.95 -6.98
C LEU A 24 -20.44 -15.91 -7.74
N GLU A 25 -19.42 -15.29 -7.19
CA GLU A 25 -18.08 -15.29 -7.78
C GLU A 25 -17.50 -16.70 -7.85
N MET A 26 -17.57 -17.49 -6.75
CA MET A 26 -17.14 -18.91 -6.76
C MET A 26 -17.87 -19.76 -7.78
N VAL A 27 -19.19 -19.59 -7.90
CA VAL A 27 -20.02 -20.28 -8.92
C VAL A 27 -19.61 -19.83 -10.32
N SER A 28 -19.36 -18.54 -10.53
CA SER A 28 -18.89 -17.99 -11.81
C SER A 28 -17.57 -18.68 -12.26
N TYR A 29 -16.61 -18.90 -11.36
CA TYR A 29 -15.38 -19.61 -11.70
C TYR A 29 -15.60 -21.10 -12.03
N ARG A 30 -16.63 -21.73 -11.47
CA ARG A 30 -16.99 -23.12 -11.81
C ARG A 30 -17.71 -23.23 -13.15
N LEU A 31 -18.59 -22.28 -13.48
CA LEU A 31 -19.37 -22.27 -14.72
C LEU A 31 -18.54 -21.77 -15.92
N HIS A 32 -17.63 -20.87 -15.68
CA HIS A 32 -16.75 -20.28 -16.69
C HIS A 32 -15.29 -20.42 -16.17
N PRO A 33 -14.73 -21.64 -16.21
CA PRO A 33 -13.34 -21.84 -15.79
C PRO A 33 -12.41 -21.03 -16.69
N GLU A 34 -11.35 -20.52 -16.10
CA GLU A 34 -10.29 -19.85 -16.84
C GLU A 34 -9.48 -20.88 -17.65
N GLU A 35 -8.91 -20.46 -18.77
CA GLU A 35 -7.97 -21.26 -19.53
C GLU A 35 -6.77 -21.67 -18.64
N PRO A 36 -6.15 -22.84 -18.88
CA PRO A 36 -5.05 -23.34 -18.04
C PRO A 36 -3.88 -22.34 -17.89
N ASP A 37 -3.63 -21.56 -18.94
CA ASP A 37 -2.56 -20.56 -18.98
C ASP A 37 -3.05 -19.14 -18.65
N SER A 38 -4.28 -19.00 -18.16
CA SER A 38 -4.83 -17.69 -17.79
C SER A 38 -4.03 -17.09 -16.64
N PRO A 39 -3.69 -15.80 -16.70
CA PRO A 39 -3.11 -15.08 -15.57
C PRO A 39 -4.09 -14.93 -14.40
N VAL A 40 -5.39 -15.11 -14.63
CA VAL A 40 -6.43 -15.01 -13.60
C VAL A 40 -6.28 -16.15 -12.59
N ALA A 41 -6.14 -15.77 -11.33
CA ALA A 41 -5.76 -16.73 -10.30
C ALA A 41 -6.92 -17.55 -9.71
N GLY A 42 -8.16 -17.06 -9.79
CA GLY A 42 -9.35 -17.72 -9.24
C GLY A 42 -9.28 -17.98 -7.72
N TYR A 43 -9.77 -19.16 -7.29
CA TYR A 43 -9.80 -19.57 -5.88
C TYR A 43 -8.83 -20.70 -5.58
N GLU A 44 -8.11 -20.58 -4.47
CA GLU A 44 -7.37 -21.68 -3.83
C GLU A 44 -7.95 -21.88 -2.43
N ALA A 45 -8.35 -23.12 -2.09
CA ALA A 45 -9.07 -23.41 -0.85
C ALA A 45 -8.30 -23.02 0.42
N LYS A 46 -6.98 -23.25 0.45
CA LYS A 46 -6.14 -22.87 1.61
C LYS A 46 -6.02 -21.37 1.76
N ASP A 47 -5.86 -20.64 0.65
CA ASP A 47 -5.76 -19.18 0.64
C ASP A 47 -7.08 -18.53 1.07
N ALA A 48 -8.21 -19.00 0.50
CA ALA A 48 -9.55 -18.54 0.88
C ALA A 48 -9.88 -18.83 2.35
N ALA A 49 -9.57 -20.06 2.84
CA ALA A 49 -9.75 -20.42 4.23
C ALA A 49 -8.92 -19.53 5.17
N THR A 50 -7.68 -19.21 4.78
CA THR A 50 -6.84 -18.28 5.53
C THR A 50 -7.47 -16.88 5.56
N SER A 51 -7.93 -16.37 4.41
CA SER A 51 -8.59 -15.06 4.32
C SER A 51 -9.82 -14.99 5.22
N ILE A 52 -10.70 -15.99 5.17
CA ILE A 52 -11.88 -16.07 6.04
C ILE A 52 -11.48 -16.15 7.52
N SER A 53 -10.48 -16.97 7.87
CA SER A 53 -9.98 -17.10 9.25
C SER A 53 -9.42 -15.78 9.78
N MET A 54 -8.70 -15.03 8.92
CA MET A 54 -8.19 -13.71 9.27
C MET A 54 -9.33 -12.73 9.52
N GLY A 55 -10.37 -12.73 8.66
CA GLY A 55 -11.55 -11.89 8.82
C GLY A 55 -12.33 -12.20 10.10
N LEU A 56 -12.55 -13.48 10.41
CA LEU A 56 -13.21 -13.88 11.66
C LEU A 56 -12.40 -13.47 12.89
N GLY A 57 -11.07 -13.66 12.85
CA GLY A 57 -10.19 -13.23 13.91
C GLY A 57 -10.18 -11.70 14.07
N SER A 58 -10.22 -10.95 12.97
CA SER A 58 -10.25 -9.48 13.02
C SER A 58 -11.49 -8.93 13.74
N LEU A 59 -12.65 -9.59 13.66
CA LEU A 59 -13.84 -9.17 14.39
C LEU A 59 -13.60 -9.11 15.91
N PHE A 60 -12.87 -10.08 16.46
CA PHE A 60 -12.52 -10.09 17.87
C PHE A 60 -11.50 -8.98 18.22
N PHE A 61 -10.41 -8.90 17.44
CA PHE A 61 -9.37 -7.91 17.71
C PHE A 61 -9.85 -6.48 17.48
N ASP A 62 -10.66 -6.23 16.46
CA ASP A 62 -11.25 -4.92 16.18
C ASP A 62 -12.18 -4.47 17.29
N ALA A 63 -13.00 -5.38 17.85
CA ALA A 63 -13.82 -5.06 19.02
C ALA A 63 -12.95 -4.60 20.20
N LEU A 64 -11.80 -5.26 20.43
CA LEU A 64 -10.85 -4.90 21.47
C LEU A 64 -10.18 -3.53 21.19
N TRP A 65 -9.71 -3.30 19.96
CA TRP A 65 -9.02 -2.06 19.60
C TRP A 65 -9.97 -0.85 19.52
N LYS A 66 -11.25 -1.07 19.21
CA LYS A 66 -12.25 0.00 19.21
C LYS A 66 -12.39 0.69 20.56
N ILE A 67 -12.18 -0.02 21.66
CA ILE A 67 -12.32 0.56 23.01
C ILE A 67 -11.38 1.76 23.21
N PRO A 68 -10.03 1.63 23.13
CA PRO A 68 -9.13 2.76 23.30
C PRO A 68 -9.28 3.82 22.20
N ILE A 69 -9.54 3.43 20.94
CA ILE A 69 -9.72 4.36 19.84
C ILE A 69 -10.94 5.25 20.05
N VAL A 70 -12.08 4.69 20.41
CA VAL A 70 -13.31 5.44 20.69
C VAL A 70 -13.12 6.34 21.91
N ALA A 71 -12.41 5.87 22.94
CA ALA A 71 -12.11 6.68 24.12
C ALA A 71 -11.27 7.92 23.73
N VAL A 72 -10.22 7.76 22.92
CA VAL A 72 -9.38 8.88 22.43
C VAL A 72 -10.21 9.84 21.57
N TYR A 73 -10.96 9.33 20.59
CA TYR A 73 -11.79 10.17 19.71
C TYR A 73 -12.85 10.93 20.52
N SER A 74 -13.49 10.28 21.51
CA SER A 74 -14.48 10.92 22.36
C SER A 74 -13.86 12.02 23.23
N ALA A 75 -12.67 11.79 23.79
CA ALA A 75 -11.94 12.79 24.56
C ALA A 75 -11.55 13.99 23.70
N VAL A 76 -10.99 13.78 22.50
CA VAL A 76 -10.62 14.85 21.56
C VAL A 76 -11.87 15.60 21.10
N TYR A 77 -12.95 14.90 20.78
CA TYR A 77 -14.23 15.52 20.41
C TYR A 77 -14.80 16.39 21.54
N ALA A 78 -14.66 15.98 22.79
CA ALA A 78 -15.11 16.78 23.93
C ALA A 78 -14.31 18.08 24.10
N LEU A 79 -13.03 18.08 23.72
CA LEU A 79 -12.13 19.22 23.82
C LEU A 79 -12.27 20.24 22.68
N THR A 80 -12.67 19.82 21.49
CA THR A 80 -12.87 20.76 20.37
C THR A 80 -14.18 21.55 20.53
N PRO A 81 -14.22 22.86 20.26
CA PRO A 81 -15.45 23.64 20.24
C PRO A 81 -16.29 23.42 18.99
N LEU A 82 -15.69 22.84 17.94
CA LEU A 82 -16.34 22.61 16.65
C LEU A 82 -17.33 21.46 16.72
N ARG A 83 -18.46 21.60 16.03
CA ARG A 83 -19.51 20.58 15.91
C ARG A 83 -20.09 20.62 14.51
N ILE A 84 -19.88 19.58 13.74
CA ILE A 84 -20.53 19.43 12.44
C ILE A 84 -21.92 18.85 12.70
N PRO A 85 -23.02 19.50 12.29
CA PRO A 85 -24.37 18.94 12.45
C PRO A 85 -24.49 17.63 11.67
N VAL A 86 -25.23 16.66 12.23
CA VAL A 86 -25.44 15.37 11.58
C VAL A 86 -26.77 15.41 10.86
N GLU A 87 -26.73 15.80 9.61
CA GLU A 87 -27.87 15.95 8.71
C GLU A 87 -27.61 15.13 7.45
N TRP A 88 -28.64 14.72 6.74
CA TRP A 88 -28.47 13.89 5.52
C TRP A 88 -27.54 14.54 4.48
N TRP A 89 -27.55 15.86 4.37
CA TRP A 89 -26.70 16.62 3.42
C TRP A 89 -25.25 16.78 3.90
N THR A 90 -24.97 16.65 5.21
CA THR A 90 -23.59 16.70 5.74
C THR A 90 -22.90 15.33 5.66
N LEU A 91 -23.64 14.23 5.54
CA LEU A 91 -23.05 12.88 5.48
C LEU A 91 -22.15 12.68 4.27
N LEU A 92 -22.56 13.19 3.09
CA LEU A 92 -21.73 13.06 1.88
C LEU A 92 -20.39 13.83 2.00
N PRO A 93 -20.36 15.12 2.36
CA PRO A 93 -19.09 15.83 2.63
C PRO A 93 -18.24 15.13 3.69
N MET A 94 -18.83 14.59 4.75
CA MET A 94 -18.09 13.85 5.78
C MET A 94 -17.52 12.53 5.27
N LEU A 95 -18.25 11.81 4.41
CA LEU A 95 -17.74 10.60 3.74
C LEU A 95 -16.57 10.95 2.80
N LEU A 96 -16.68 12.02 2.01
CA LEU A 96 -15.59 12.46 1.13
C LEU A 96 -14.35 12.89 1.94
N ALA A 97 -14.54 13.58 3.06
CA ALA A 97 -13.44 13.93 3.95
C ALA A 97 -12.81 12.68 4.59
N GLN A 98 -13.62 11.70 5.01
CA GLN A 98 -13.11 10.43 5.53
C GLN A 98 -12.33 9.66 4.45
N ASP A 99 -12.82 9.60 3.20
CA ASP A 99 -12.15 8.95 2.08
C ASP A 99 -10.81 9.63 1.73
N PHE A 100 -10.72 10.95 1.83
CA PHE A 100 -9.47 11.69 1.70
C PHE A 100 -8.45 11.27 2.78
N PHE A 101 -8.85 11.19 4.04
CA PHE A 101 -7.95 10.74 5.11
C PHE A 101 -7.67 9.23 5.06
N TYR A 102 -8.59 8.44 4.50
CA TYR A 102 -8.35 7.04 4.19
C TYR A 102 -7.20 6.89 3.18
N TYR A 103 -7.18 7.66 2.10
CA TYR A 103 -6.08 7.67 1.14
C TYR A 103 -4.72 7.88 1.82
N TRP A 104 -4.60 8.89 2.70
CA TRP A 104 -3.36 9.15 3.43
C TRP A 104 -3.00 8.06 4.43
N SER A 105 -3.99 7.52 5.13
CA SER A 105 -3.80 6.38 6.02
C SER A 105 -3.30 5.16 5.25
N HIS A 106 -3.96 4.82 4.14
CA HIS A 106 -3.62 3.67 3.32
C HIS A 106 -2.21 3.81 2.70
N ARG A 107 -1.91 4.98 2.12
CA ARG A 107 -0.57 5.29 1.64
C ARG A 107 0.49 5.22 2.75
N GLY A 108 0.19 5.72 3.93
CA GLY A 108 1.07 5.60 5.10
C GLY A 108 1.36 4.16 5.47
N HIS A 109 0.34 3.28 5.39
CA HIS A 109 0.49 1.84 5.66
C HIS A 109 1.35 1.13 4.61
N HIS A 110 1.56 1.68 3.43
CA HIS A 110 2.48 1.14 2.43
C HIS A 110 3.91 1.67 2.56
N VAL A 111 4.09 2.95 2.92
CA VAL A 111 5.41 3.60 2.86
C VAL A 111 6.12 3.69 4.20
N ILE A 112 5.48 3.30 5.30
CA ILE A 112 6.06 3.27 6.65
C ILE A 112 5.99 1.84 7.18
N ARG A 113 7.14 1.22 7.43
CA ARG A 113 7.24 -0.21 7.71
C ARG A 113 6.45 -0.69 8.93
N ILE A 114 6.42 0.08 10.03
CA ILE A 114 5.64 -0.32 11.21
C ILE A 114 4.13 -0.31 10.93
N LEU A 115 3.66 0.56 10.04
CA LEU A 115 2.27 0.58 9.58
C LEU A 115 2.02 -0.54 8.56
N TRP A 116 3.00 -0.78 7.67
CA TRP A 116 2.96 -1.89 6.72
C TRP A 116 2.81 -3.23 7.42
N ALA A 117 3.43 -3.43 8.58
CA ALA A 117 3.31 -4.66 9.37
C ALA A 117 1.84 -5.02 9.70
N CYS A 118 0.95 -4.04 9.79
CA CYS A 118 -0.48 -4.25 9.86
C CYS A 118 -1.05 -4.62 8.48
N HIS A 119 -0.73 -3.86 7.43
CA HIS A 119 -1.39 -3.92 6.13
C HIS A 119 -0.88 -5.05 5.22
N VAL A 120 0.38 -5.49 5.40
CA VAL A 120 0.99 -6.60 4.64
C VAL A 120 0.18 -7.91 4.71
N VAL A 121 -0.56 -8.11 5.79
CA VAL A 121 -1.48 -9.24 5.96
C VAL A 121 -2.48 -9.28 4.82
N HIS A 122 -3.08 -8.15 4.49
CA HIS A 122 -4.06 -7.98 3.43
C HIS A 122 -3.47 -8.30 2.05
N HIS A 123 -2.25 -7.85 1.77
CA HIS A 123 -1.53 -8.10 0.52
C HIS A 123 -0.91 -9.51 0.41
N SER A 124 -0.91 -10.30 1.47
CA SER A 124 -0.23 -11.61 1.50
C SER A 124 -0.97 -12.74 0.75
N SER A 125 -2.18 -12.51 0.24
CA SER A 125 -2.90 -13.47 -0.60
C SER A 125 -2.23 -13.58 -1.96
N ARG A 126 -2.03 -14.81 -2.44
CA ARG A 126 -1.54 -15.10 -3.80
C ARG A 126 -2.67 -15.21 -4.81
N LYS A 127 -3.91 -15.10 -4.35
CA LYS A 127 -5.12 -15.09 -5.14
C LYS A 127 -5.84 -13.76 -4.91
N PHE A 128 -6.52 -13.29 -5.95
CA PHE A 128 -7.26 -12.05 -5.85
C PHE A 128 -8.74 -12.32 -6.19
N ASN A 129 -9.56 -12.34 -5.17
CA ASN A 129 -11.00 -12.62 -5.26
C ASN A 129 -11.70 -12.03 -4.04
N LEU A 130 -13.02 -12.13 -3.96
CA LEU A 130 -13.79 -11.49 -2.88
C LEU A 130 -13.40 -11.98 -1.46
N THR A 131 -12.79 -13.16 -1.31
CA THR A 131 -12.25 -13.56 0.00
C THR A 131 -10.99 -12.79 0.39
N THR A 132 -10.27 -12.20 -0.57
CA THR A 132 -9.11 -11.34 -0.27
C THR A 132 -9.52 -10.11 0.53
N ALA A 133 -10.71 -9.54 0.27
CA ALA A 133 -11.29 -8.47 1.08
C ALA A 133 -11.46 -8.86 2.57
N LEU A 134 -11.63 -10.16 2.87
CA LEU A 134 -11.78 -10.67 4.22
C LEU A 134 -10.42 -10.95 4.89
N ARG A 135 -9.29 -10.85 4.18
CA ARG A 135 -7.95 -11.02 4.77
C ARG A 135 -7.55 -9.76 5.56
N GLN A 136 -8.18 -9.59 6.70
CA GLN A 136 -8.01 -8.40 7.55
C GLN A 136 -6.94 -8.62 8.63
N PRO A 137 -6.17 -7.58 8.99
CA PRO A 137 -5.17 -7.65 10.04
C PRO A 137 -5.83 -7.78 11.43
N TRP A 138 -5.05 -8.27 12.41
CA TRP A 138 -5.46 -8.33 13.82
C TRP A 138 -4.93 -7.15 14.65
N THR A 139 -4.19 -6.23 14.02
CA THR A 139 -3.50 -5.11 14.66
C THR A 139 -3.93 -3.76 14.08
N SER A 140 -5.23 -3.57 13.87
CA SER A 140 -5.83 -2.38 13.25
C SER A 140 -5.68 -1.07 14.07
N LEU A 141 -4.93 -1.13 15.18
CA LEU A 141 -4.65 0.02 16.05
C LEU A 141 -3.83 1.14 15.37
N THR A 142 -3.24 0.92 14.20
CA THR A 142 -2.28 1.84 13.60
C THR A 142 -2.90 2.98 12.78
N GLY A 143 -4.15 2.83 12.33
CA GLY A 143 -4.81 3.79 11.43
C GLY A 143 -5.44 5.01 12.10
N TRP A 144 -5.81 4.92 13.39
CA TRP A 144 -6.60 5.95 14.07
C TRP A 144 -6.00 7.37 14.07
N PRO A 145 -4.65 7.58 14.13
CA PRO A 145 -4.11 8.93 14.18
C PRO A 145 -4.43 9.76 12.93
N PHE A 146 -4.55 9.10 11.77
CA PHE A 146 -4.86 9.76 10.51
C PHE A 146 -6.23 10.42 10.51
N TYR A 147 -7.19 9.95 11.31
CA TYR A 147 -8.54 10.49 11.35
C TYR A 147 -8.77 11.52 12.47
N LEU A 148 -7.77 11.77 13.33
CA LEU A 148 -7.85 12.80 14.37
C LEU A 148 -8.20 14.19 13.83
N PRO A 149 -7.69 14.63 12.67
CA PRO A 149 -8.08 15.93 12.12
C PRO A 149 -9.60 16.07 11.91
N LEU A 150 -10.28 15.00 11.50
CA LEU A 150 -11.74 15.01 11.32
C LEU A 150 -12.48 15.24 12.65
N ILE A 151 -12.02 14.57 13.70
CA ILE A 151 -12.58 14.76 15.06
C ILE A 151 -12.33 16.18 15.55
N LEU A 152 -11.12 16.73 15.35
CA LEU A 152 -10.77 18.09 15.71
C LEU A 152 -11.62 19.14 14.95
N LEU A 153 -11.97 18.86 13.70
CA LEU A 153 -12.87 19.68 12.89
C LEU A 153 -14.35 19.53 13.27
N GLY A 154 -14.67 18.69 14.27
CA GLY A 154 -16.01 18.56 14.82
C GLY A 154 -16.85 17.42 14.25
N MET A 155 -16.26 16.50 13.51
CA MET A 155 -16.95 15.27 13.10
C MET A 155 -17.18 14.39 14.32
N HIS A 156 -18.42 13.97 14.54
CA HIS A 156 -18.76 13.09 15.67
C HIS A 156 -18.12 11.70 15.47
N PRO A 157 -17.51 11.07 16.52
CA PRO A 157 -16.87 9.76 16.40
C PRO A 157 -17.76 8.66 15.78
N ALA A 158 -19.06 8.65 16.08
CA ALA A 158 -20.00 7.70 15.49
C ALA A 158 -20.20 7.93 13.98
N VAL A 159 -20.15 9.19 13.51
CA VAL A 159 -20.24 9.51 12.08
C VAL A 159 -18.95 9.10 11.38
N LEU A 160 -17.78 9.33 12.00
CA LEU A 160 -16.52 8.83 11.47
C LEU A 160 -16.53 7.31 11.31
N ALA A 161 -17.01 6.59 12.34
CA ALA A 161 -17.16 5.13 12.30
C ALA A 161 -18.12 4.68 11.17
N PHE A 162 -19.24 5.37 11.00
CA PHE A 162 -20.19 5.11 9.91
C PHE A 162 -19.55 5.33 8.53
N CYS A 163 -18.89 6.48 8.31
CA CYS A 163 -18.22 6.79 7.04
C CYS A 163 -17.10 5.79 6.74
N HIS A 164 -16.31 5.41 7.74
CA HIS A 164 -15.26 4.41 7.61
C HIS A 164 -15.85 3.03 7.23
N SER A 165 -16.93 2.63 7.87
CA SER A 165 -17.65 1.39 7.54
C SER A 165 -18.21 1.42 6.12
N ALA A 166 -18.82 2.53 5.69
CA ALA A 166 -19.31 2.70 4.32
C ALA A 166 -18.19 2.60 3.28
N ASN A 167 -17.02 3.17 3.58
CA ASN A 167 -15.82 3.08 2.75
C ASN A 167 -15.33 1.62 2.62
N LEU A 168 -15.27 0.87 3.72
CA LEU A 168 -14.89 -0.56 3.71
C LEU A 168 -15.91 -1.42 2.95
N VAL A 169 -17.22 -1.14 3.10
CA VAL A 169 -18.28 -1.84 2.35
C VAL A 169 -18.13 -1.60 0.85
N TYR A 170 -17.83 -0.35 0.46
CA TYR A 170 -17.54 -0.05 -0.95
C TYR A 170 -16.36 -0.89 -1.45
N GLN A 171 -15.28 -0.99 -0.69
CA GLN A 171 -14.07 -1.69 -1.12
C GLN A 171 -14.23 -3.21 -1.25
N PHE A 172 -15.26 -3.81 -0.68
CA PHE A 172 -15.45 -5.26 -0.78
C PHE A 172 -15.55 -5.74 -2.23
N TRP A 173 -16.42 -5.13 -3.05
CA TRP A 173 -16.70 -5.59 -4.40
C TRP A 173 -15.58 -5.32 -5.41
N ILE A 174 -14.62 -4.45 -5.10
CA ILE A 174 -13.48 -4.19 -5.99
C ILE A 174 -12.38 -5.24 -5.90
N HIS A 175 -12.47 -6.19 -4.95
CA HIS A 175 -11.52 -7.31 -4.79
C HIS A 175 -11.89 -8.48 -5.70
N THR A 176 -11.92 -8.29 -7.01
CA THR A 176 -12.27 -9.36 -7.95
C THR A 176 -11.56 -9.22 -9.28
N GLU A 177 -11.22 -10.35 -9.89
CA GLU A 177 -10.75 -10.43 -11.28
C GLU A 177 -11.91 -10.61 -12.27
N ARG A 178 -13.13 -10.93 -11.79
CA ARG A 178 -14.31 -11.16 -12.64
C ARG A 178 -14.89 -9.91 -13.27
N ILE A 179 -14.57 -8.74 -12.75
CA ILE A 179 -15.02 -7.46 -13.29
C ILE A 179 -13.84 -6.80 -13.99
N GLY A 180 -13.89 -6.67 -15.30
CA GLY A 180 -12.92 -5.96 -16.10
C GLY A 180 -12.92 -4.44 -15.86
N ARG A 181 -12.32 -3.68 -16.78
CA ARG A 181 -12.37 -2.21 -16.73
C ARG A 181 -13.77 -1.71 -16.95
N LEU A 182 -14.17 -0.75 -16.14
CA LEU A 182 -15.46 -0.07 -16.25
C LEU A 182 -15.38 1.09 -17.26
N PRO A 183 -16.53 1.72 -17.63
CA PRO A 183 -16.55 2.88 -18.52
C PRO A 183 -15.67 4.02 -18.02
N GLY A 184 -14.99 4.72 -18.93
CA GLY A 184 -13.99 5.74 -18.63
C GLY A 184 -14.34 6.77 -17.56
N PRO A 185 -15.55 7.37 -17.53
CA PRO A 185 -15.93 8.31 -16.47
C PRO A 185 -15.92 7.67 -15.07
N VAL A 186 -16.32 6.39 -14.94
CA VAL A 186 -16.30 5.64 -13.67
C VAL A 186 -14.85 5.39 -13.23
N GLU A 187 -14.02 4.89 -14.16
CA GLU A 187 -12.59 4.66 -13.94
C GLU A 187 -11.83 5.96 -13.61
N TYR A 188 -12.30 7.11 -14.09
CA TYR A 188 -11.64 8.38 -13.79
C TYR A 188 -11.88 8.85 -12.35
N VAL A 189 -13.08 8.61 -11.81
CA VAL A 189 -13.51 9.14 -10.50
C VAL A 189 -13.38 8.11 -9.39
N PHE A 190 -13.83 6.88 -9.63
CA PHE A 190 -13.97 5.87 -8.60
C PHE A 190 -12.83 4.86 -8.61
N ASN A 191 -12.50 4.34 -7.44
CA ASN A 191 -11.65 3.15 -7.33
C ASN A 191 -12.46 1.93 -7.78
N THR A 192 -11.94 1.21 -8.77
CA THR A 192 -12.63 0.09 -9.44
C THR A 192 -11.81 -1.19 -9.30
N PRO A 193 -12.36 -2.36 -9.68
CA PRO A 193 -11.57 -3.59 -9.65
C PRO A 193 -10.26 -3.50 -10.42
N SER A 194 -10.22 -2.81 -11.58
CA SER A 194 -8.97 -2.65 -12.36
C SER A 194 -7.90 -1.87 -11.61
N HIS A 195 -8.28 -0.84 -10.85
CA HIS A 195 -7.36 -0.07 -10.03
C HIS A 195 -6.88 -0.86 -8.81
N HIS A 196 -7.78 -1.64 -8.21
CA HIS A 196 -7.48 -2.37 -7.00
C HIS A 196 -6.65 -3.64 -7.27
N ARG A 197 -6.80 -4.24 -8.46
CA ARG A 197 -5.85 -5.26 -8.95
C ARG A 197 -4.43 -4.74 -9.03
N VAL A 198 -4.23 -3.55 -9.61
CA VAL A 198 -2.93 -2.87 -9.64
C VAL A 198 -2.39 -2.62 -8.23
N HIS A 199 -3.25 -2.18 -7.31
CA HIS A 199 -2.89 -1.94 -5.92
C HIS A 199 -2.37 -3.20 -5.22
N HIS A 200 -3.01 -4.35 -5.45
CA HIS A 200 -2.61 -5.64 -4.87
C HIS A 200 -1.48 -6.35 -5.61
N ALA A 201 -1.04 -5.82 -6.75
CA ALA A 201 0.00 -6.46 -7.54
C ALA A 201 1.39 -6.28 -6.94
N SER A 202 2.22 -7.33 -7.06
CA SER A 202 3.58 -7.39 -6.52
C SER A 202 4.67 -7.01 -7.54
N GLN A 203 4.30 -6.72 -8.81
CA GLN A 203 5.25 -6.28 -9.85
C GLN A 203 5.76 -4.86 -9.56
N GLY A 204 7.03 -4.61 -9.89
CA GLY A 204 7.69 -3.33 -9.65
C GLY A 204 7.00 -2.12 -10.27
N SER A 205 6.35 -2.28 -11.45
CA SER A 205 5.55 -1.24 -12.13
C SER A 205 4.32 -0.80 -11.32
N TYR A 206 3.78 -1.68 -10.46
CA TYR A 206 2.54 -1.49 -9.71
C TYR A 206 2.73 -1.30 -8.20
N LEU A 207 3.94 -1.49 -7.69
CA LEU A 207 4.21 -1.29 -6.26
C LEU A 207 3.90 0.14 -5.84
N ASP A 208 3.23 0.27 -4.68
CA ASP A 208 2.89 1.55 -4.06
C ASP A 208 2.05 2.46 -4.98
N ARG A 209 1.01 1.88 -5.61
CA ARG A 209 0.04 2.58 -6.47
C ARG A 209 -1.39 2.39 -5.98
N ASN A 210 -2.26 3.32 -6.37
CA ASN A 210 -3.73 3.25 -6.26
C ASN A 210 -4.24 3.03 -4.82
N PHE A 211 -3.94 3.96 -3.91
CA PHE A 211 -4.31 3.90 -2.49
C PHE A 211 -5.74 4.35 -2.17
N GLY A 212 -6.50 4.87 -3.14
CA GLY A 212 -7.85 5.37 -2.92
C GLY A 212 -8.78 4.32 -2.32
N GLY A 213 -9.68 4.74 -1.44
CA GLY A 213 -10.75 3.89 -0.93
C GLY A 213 -11.94 3.84 -1.90
N ILE A 214 -12.77 4.88 -1.89
CA ILE A 214 -13.90 5.05 -2.81
C ILE A 214 -13.46 5.78 -4.08
N LEU A 215 -12.68 6.87 -3.93
CA LEU A 215 -12.31 7.75 -5.02
C LEU A 215 -10.83 7.56 -5.42
N ILE A 216 -10.61 7.24 -6.70
CA ILE A 216 -9.26 7.17 -7.31
C ILE A 216 -8.71 8.56 -7.65
N VAL A 217 -9.52 9.60 -7.55
CA VAL A 217 -9.10 10.97 -7.81
C VAL A 217 -7.97 11.43 -6.88
N TRP A 218 -7.89 10.88 -5.67
CA TRP A 218 -6.79 11.17 -4.75
C TRP A 218 -5.44 10.70 -5.30
N ASP A 219 -5.41 9.49 -5.88
CA ASP A 219 -4.21 8.96 -6.50
C ASP A 219 -3.78 9.79 -7.71
N ARG A 220 -4.74 10.25 -8.51
CA ARG A 220 -4.46 11.16 -9.63
C ARG A 220 -3.91 12.50 -9.15
N LEU A 221 -4.50 13.06 -8.10
CA LEU A 221 -4.10 14.36 -7.55
C LEU A 221 -2.70 14.31 -6.91
N PHE A 222 -2.37 13.21 -6.21
CA PHE A 222 -1.12 13.06 -5.47
C PHE A 222 -0.07 12.18 -6.15
N GLY A 223 -0.27 11.83 -7.44
CA GLY A 223 0.72 11.19 -8.29
C GLY A 223 0.99 9.72 -8.01
N SER A 224 0.07 9.01 -7.32
CA SER A 224 0.17 7.57 -7.05
C SER A 224 -0.71 6.71 -7.97
N PHE A 225 -1.38 7.31 -8.95
CA PHE A 225 -2.21 6.58 -9.90
C PHE A 225 -1.37 5.78 -10.90
N ALA A 226 -1.78 4.53 -11.14
CA ALA A 226 -1.32 3.69 -12.25
C ALA A 226 -2.50 2.93 -12.86
N PRO A 227 -2.64 2.95 -14.20
CA PRO A 227 -3.64 2.13 -14.89
C PRO A 227 -3.18 0.66 -14.94
N GLU A 228 -4.12 -0.27 -15.03
CA GLU A 228 -3.83 -1.66 -15.32
C GLU A 228 -3.45 -1.79 -16.80
N THR A 229 -2.19 -2.11 -17.09
CA THR A 229 -1.63 -2.23 -18.45
C THR A 229 -1.12 -3.63 -18.77
N GLU A 230 -0.90 -4.44 -17.75
CA GLU A 230 -0.44 -5.83 -17.86
C GLU A 230 -1.13 -6.69 -16.79
N PRO A 231 -1.20 -8.02 -16.97
CA PRO A 231 -1.78 -8.91 -15.97
C PRO A 231 -1.11 -8.77 -14.61
N CYS A 232 -1.92 -8.71 -13.55
CA CYS A 232 -1.44 -8.56 -12.19
C CYS A 232 -0.95 -9.89 -11.59
N VAL A 233 0.18 -9.86 -10.91
CA VAL A 233 0.71 -10.96 -10.10
C VAL A 233 0.54 -10.61 -8.63
N TYR A 234 -0.15 -11.47 -7.87
CA TYR A 234 -0.51 -11.18 -6.48
C TYR A 234 0.40 -11.84 -5.46
N GLY A 235 0.29 -11.40 -4.23
CA GLY A 235 1.15 -11.78 -3.13
C GLY A 235 2.16 -10.69 -2.79
N LEU A 236 3.19 -11.07 -2.05
CA LEU A 236 4.26 -10.16 -1.64
C LEU A 236 5.46 -10.30 -2.58
N THR A 237 6.28 -9.28 -2.68
CA THR A 237 7.58 -9.34 -3.39
C THR A 237 8.46 -10.48 -2.84
N LYS A 238 8.29 -10.80 -1.55
CA LYS A 238 8.82 -12.00 -0.90
C LYS A 238 7.71 -12.65 -0.10
N ASN A 239 7.15 -13.73 -0.65
CA ASN A 239 6.03 -14.43 -0.04
C ASN A 239 6.41 -15.11 1.29
N ILE A 240 5.42 -15.25 2.17
CA ILE A 240 5.60 -15.84 3.52
C ILE A 240 5.48 -17.37 3.54
N ASP A 241 5.04 -17.97 2.45
CA ASP A 241 4.91 -19.44 2.23
C ASP A 241 4.19 -20.18 3.36
N THR A 242 3.13 -19.59 3.89
CA THR A 242 2.32 -20.17 4.96
C THR A 242 0.85 -19.78 4.85
N TYR A 243 -0.03 -20.70 5.23
CA TYR A 243 -1.47 -20.49 5.40
C TYR A 243 -1.89 -20.44 6.88
N ASN A 244 -0.93 -20.47 7.82
CA ASN A 244 -1.21 -20.38 9.25
C ASN A 244 -1.59 -18.94 9.62
N PRO A 245 -2.84 -18.66 10.09
CA PRO A 245 -3.31 -17.30 10.35
C PRO A 245 -2.44 -16.53 11.37
N LEU A 246 -1.94 -17.20 12.40
CA LEU A 246 -1.07 -16.56 13.39
C LEU A 246 0.25 -16.10 12.77
N ARG A 247 0.86 -16.92 11.92
CA ARG A 247 2.09 -16.53 11.20
C ARG A 247 1.80 -15.42 10.20
N VAL A 248 0.68 -15.48 9.48
CA VAL A 248 0.24 -14.41 8.57
C VAL A 248 0.07 -13.10 9.34
N ALA A 249 -0.56 -13.11 10.52
CA ALA A 249 -0.78 -11.92 11.34
C ALA A 249 0.51 -11.32 11.93
N THR A 250 1.57 -12.13 12.15
CA THR A 250 2.69 -11.70 12.99
C THR A 250 4.05 -11.68 12.28
N HIS A 251 4.16 -12.16 11.04
CA HIS A 251 5.45 -12.38 10.37
C HIS A 251 6.29 -11.11 10.24
N GLU A 252 5.68 -9.97 9.87
CA GLU A 252 6.40 -8.72 9.69
C GLU A 252 6.78 -8.08 11.03
N TYR A 253 5.93 -8.20 12.06
CA TYR A 253 6.32 -7.78 13.42
C TYR A 253 7.50 -8.59 13.95
N ALA A 254 7.53 -9.90 13.66
CA ALA A 254 8.68 -10.74 14.00
C ALA A 254 9.94 -10.35 13.21
N ALA A 255 9.80 -9.96 11.94
CA ALA A 255 10.90 -9.42 11.14
C ALA A 255 11.42 -8.10 11.70
N ILE A 256 10.54 -7.16 12.00
CA ILE A 256 10.87 -5.89 12.64
C ILE A 256 11.63 -6.15 13.96
N ALA A 257 11.12 -7.04 14.81
CA ALA A 257 11.77 -7.34 16.10
C ALA A 257 13.18 -7.92 15.94
N ARG A 258 13.42 -8.76 14.91
CA ARG A 258 14.78 -9.26 14.60
C ARG A 258 15.68 -8.13 14.13
N ASP A 259 15.18 -7.28 13.24
CA ASP A 259 15.95 -6.17 12.67
C ASP A 259 16.32 -5.12 13.72
N LEU A 260 15.40 -4.84 14.65
CA LEU A 260 15.68 -3.91 15.77
C LEU A 260 16.74 -4.46 16.73
N ARG A 261 16.75 -5.79 16.98
CA ARG A 261 17.81 -6.42 17.81
C ARG A 261 19.17 -6.38 17.12
N ALA A 262 19.20 -6.38 15.78
CA ALA A 262 20.42 -6.33 14.97
C ALA A 262 20.86 -4.89 14.64
N ALA A 263 20.08 -3.88 14.98
CA ALA A 263 20.37 -2.48 14.68
C ALA A 263 21.63 -2.02 15.46
N ARG A 264 22.54 -1.35 14.76
CA ARG A 264 23.82 -0.87 15.32
C ARG A 264 23.64 0.35 16.24
N ASP A 265 22.63 1.15 15.96
CA ASP A 265 22.31 2.36 16.72
C ASP A 265 20.81 2.72 16.61
N TRP A 266 20.39 3.76 17.34
CA TRP A 266 19.00 4.21 17.36
C TRP A 266 18.53 4.79 16.01
N ARG A 267 19.44 5.33 15.16
CA ARG A 267 19.10 5.89 13.85
C ARG A 267 18.76 4.77 12.87
N GLU A 268 19.55 3.69 12.91
CA GLU A 268 19.23 2.48 12.16
C GLU A 268 17.93 1.86 12.66
N ALA A 269 17.72 1.74 13.97
CA ALA A 269 16.47 1.24 14.55
C ALA A 269 15.26 2.07 14.11
N ALA A 270 15.35 3.40 14.14
CA ALA A 270 14.32 4.30 13.65
C ALA A 270 14.10 4.15 12.13
N GLY A 271 15.17 4.00 11.34
CA GLY A 271 15.08 3.74 9.90
C GLY A 271 14.32 2.45 9.59
N ARG A 272 14.59 1.37 10.35
CA ARG A 272 13.92 0.07 10.20
C ARG A 272 12.44 0.11 10.57
N LEU A 273 11.98 1.08 11.36
CA LEU A 273 10.58 1.26 11.73
C LEU A 273 9.84 2.22 10.79
N PHE A 274 10.45 3.36 10.48
CA PHE A 274 9.72 4.51 9.92
C PHE A 274 10.05 4.78 8.44
N ARG A 275 11.03 4.10 7.86
CA ARG A 275 11.24 4.10 6.41
C ARG A 275 10.42 2.99 5.74
N GLY A 276 10.42 2.96 4.40
CA GLY A 276 9.65 1.98 3.62
C GLY A 276 10.08 0.52 3.91
N PRO A 277 9.20 -0.46 3.66
CA PRO A 277 9.45 -1.88 3.97
C PRO A 277 10.72 -2.46 3.34
N GLY A 278 11.13 -1.96 2.16
CA GLY A 278 12.35 -2.38 1.46
C GLY A 278 13.64 -1.66 1.88
N TRP A 279 13.55 -0.72 2.84
CA TRP A 279 14.74 0.04 3.23
C TRP A 279 15.79 -0.82 3.93
N GLN A 280 17.05 -0.67 3.49
CA GLN A 280 18.21 -1.26 4.12
C GLN A 280 19.14 -0.14 4.65
N PRO A 281 19.82 -0.35 5.78
CA PRO A 281 20.81 0.60 6.27
C PRO A 281 21.98 0.67 5.27
N PRO A 282 22.62 1.85 5.13
CA PRO A 282 23.84 1.96 4.36
C PRO A 282 24.90 0.98 4.87
N GLU A 283 25.63 0.36 3.94
CA GLU A 283 26.77 -0.46 4.33
C GLU A 283 27.78 0.39 5.11
N PRO A 284 28.43 -0.18 6.14
CA PRO A 284 29.54 0.50 6.79
C PRO A 284 30.59 0.81 5.72
N GLY A 285 30.91 2.08 5.54
CA GLY A 285 32.02 2.46 4.69
C GLY A 285 33.26 1.67 5.08
N PRO A 286 34.24 1.45 4.17
CA PRO A 286 35.47 0.78 4.51
C PRO A 286 36.05 1.42 5.78
N ALA A 287 36.35 0.59 6.77
CA ALA A 287 36.98 1.06 8.00
C ALA A 287 38.21 1.86 7.58
N LEU A 288 38.22 3.15 7.92
CA LEU A 288 39.44 3.93 7.79
C LEU A 288 40.49 3.18 8.63
N GLY A 289 41.40 2.46 7.94
CA GLY A 289 42.53 1.82 8.59
C GLY A 289 43.23 2.85 9.47
N PRO A 290 43.87 2.43 10.58
CA PRO A 290 44.59 3.36 11.43
C PRO A 290 45.50 4.21 10.54
N ALA A 291 45.33 5.53 10.63
CA ALA A 291 46.15 6.48 9.89
C ALA A 291 47.62 6.07 10.13
N SER A 292 48.26 5.59 9.07
CA SER A 292 49.70 5.30 9.11
C SER A 292 50.41 6.62 9.40
N THR A 293 50.74 6.83 10.65
CA THR A 293 51.69 7.85 11.07
C THR A 293 53.11 7.40 10.67
N ALA A 294 53.33 7.34 9.35
CA ALA A 294 54.70 7.29 8.84
C ALA A 294 55.18 8.74 8.71
N CYS A 295 55.67 9.24 9.84
CA CYS A 295 56.50 10.41 9.88
C CYS A 295 57.85 10.00 9.31
N THR A 296 58.10 10.16 8.03
CA THR A 296 59.44 10.14 7.46
C THR A 296 59.95 11.59 7.38
N ALA A 297 60.65 11.97 8.44
CA ALA A 297 61.63 13.04 8.33
C ALA A 297 62.83 12.50 7.53
N SER A 298 63.09 13.05 6.38
CA SER A 298 64.47 13.20 5.88
C SER A 298 64.43 14.16 4.69
N GLY A 299 65.13 15.27 4.89
CA GLY A 299 65.34 16.28 3.90
C GLY A 299 66.25 15.84 2.77
N THR A 300 66.10 16.47 1.69
CA THR A 300 67.19 17.09 0.89
C THR A 300 66.56 17.62 -0.40
N VAL A 301 66.63 18.94 -0.55
CA VAL A 301 66.50 19.59 -1.87
C VAL A 301 67.85 19.53 -2.54
N PRO A 302 68.01 19.27 -3.82
CA PRO A 302 68.41 20.33 -4.71
C PRO A 302 67.89 20.27 -6.16
N GLY A 303 67.81 21.45 -6.77
CA GLY A 303 68.13 21.65 -8.16
C GLY A 303 66.96 21.82 -9.12
N ALA A 304 66.76 23.07 -9.50
CA ALA A 304 65.97 23.52 -10.60
C ALA A 304 66.54 23.10 -11.96
N SER A 305 65.68 22.76 -12.90
CA SER A 305 65.95 22.97 -14.32
C SER A 305 64.63 23.14 -15.06
N ARG A 306 64.54 24.34 -15.64
CA ARG A 306 63.51 24.75 -16.64
C ARG A 306 63.86 24.10 -17.95
N THR A 307 62.86 23.59 -18.70
CA THR A 307 62.81 23.82 -20.19
C THR A 307 61.34 23.77 -20.65
N ALA A 308 61.05 24.73 -21.47
CA ALA A 308 59.80 25.00 -22.14
C ALA A 308 59.64 24.17 -23.45
N GLY A 309 58.43 24.12 -23.97
CA GLY A 309 58.12 23.71 -25.33
C GLY A 309 56.72 23.09 -25.33
N ALA A 310 55.73 23.76 -25.66
CA ALA A 310 55.15 24.34 -26.86
C ALA A 310 54.46 23.30 -27.77
N ALA A 311 53.21 23.66 -28.09
CA ALA A 311 52.43 23.47 -29.34
C ALA A 311 51.43 22.32 -29.47
N GLU A 312 50.22 22.72 -29.56
CA GLU A 312 49.06 22.19 -30.35
C GLU A 312 49.43 22.03 -31.85
N PRO A 313 48.59 21.57 -32.83
CA PRO A 313 47.11 21.34 -32.74
C PRO A 313 46.56 20.20 -33.64
N ALA A 314 45.21 20.01 -33.54
CA ALA A 314 44.23 19.75 -34.58
C ALA A 314 44.34 18.57 -35.59
N GLY A 315 43.20 17.92 -35.78
CA GLY A 315 42.89 17.04 -36.91
C GLY A 315 41.48 16.47 -36.81
N THR A 316 40.54 17.14 -37.36
CA THR A 316 39.33 16.95 -38.12
C THR A 316 39.21 15.65 -38.93
N ALA A 317 38.01 15.11 -38.98
CA ALA A 317 37.16 14.77 -40.12
C ALA A 317 36.31 13.52 -39.90
N GLU A 318 35.00 13.69 -40.03
CA GLU A 318 34.09 13.14 -41.05
C GLU A 318 33.92 11.61 -40.98
N GLY A 319 32.74 11.05 -40.82
CA GLY A 319 31.45 11.30 -41.41
C GLY A 319 30.92 9.98 -41.91
N ALA A 320 29.72 9.59 -41.57
CA ALA A 320 28.81 8.84 -42.42
C ALA A 320 27.48 8.59 -41.66
N GLY A 321 26.45 9.08 -42.27
CA GLY A 321 25.09 9.02 -41.81
C GLY A 321 24.36 7.73 -42.19
N PRO A 322 23.04 7.72 -42.05
CA PRO A 322 22.24 6.57 -41.65
C PRO A 322 21.61 5.83 -42.83
N THR A 323 21.36 4.53 -42.65
CA THR A 323 20.46 3.77 -43.52
C THR A 323 19.19 3.43 -42.73
N GLY A 324 18.09 3.90 -43.30
CA GLY A 324 16.74 3.67 -42.83
C GLY A 324 16.19 2.27 -43.16
N PRO A 325 14.96 2.00 -42.70
CA PRO A 325 14.41 0.64 -42.64
C PRO A 325 13.75 0.22 -43.96
N ASP A 326 13.82 -1.07 -44.22
CA ASP A 326 13.09 -1.75 -45.29
C ASP A 326 11.73 -2.25 -44.76
N PRO A 327 10.61 -1.93 -45.43
CA PRO A 327 9.30 -2.45 -45.09
C PRO A 327 8.87 -3.48 -46.13
N SER A 328 8.82 -4.72 -45.75
CA SER A 328 7.92 -5.70 -46.39
C SER A 328 7.90 -7.00 -45.56
N VAL A 329 6.75 -7.39 -44.99
CA VAL A 329 6.03 -8.59 -45.39
C VAL A 329 4.62 -8.52 -44.83
N SER A 330 3.70 -8.65 -45.76
CA SER A 330 2.27 -8.70 -45.77
C SER A 330 1.70 -9.97 -45.13
N ALA A 331 0.57 -9.78 -44.44
CA ALA A 331 -0.67 -10.57 -44.40
C ALA A 331 -0.63 -12.11 -44.61
N ALA A 332 -1.26 -12.82 -43.75
CA ALA A 332 -2.49 -13.58 -43.94
C ALA A 332 -2.77 -14.61 -42.84
N SER A 333 -3.96 -14.61 -42.44
CA SER A 333 -4.98 -15.53 -41.96
C SER A 333 -5.22 -15.49 -40.50
#